data_8bee6d192d526ec29c6a86ad68b74598
#
_entry.id   8bee6d192d526ec29c6a86ad68b74598
#
_cell.length_a   1.000
_cell.length_b   1.000
_cell.length_c   1.000
_cell.angle_alpha   90.00
_cell.angle_beta   90.00
_cell.angle_gamma   90.00
#
_symmetry.space_group_name_H-M   'P 1'
#
loop_
_entity.id
_entity.type
_entity.pdbx_description
1 polymer ?
#
loop_
_entity_poly.entity_id
_entity_poly.type
_entity_poly.pdbx_seq_one_letter_code
_entity_poly.pdbx_strand_id
1 'polypeptide(L)'
;MAKQLYNYWFVQFDFPNEEGKPYKSSGGKMVWNEKLKREIPFGWHCGNLFEIAVFTNGLACQKFRPKDDEASLPVIKIREMHDGISADTEKVTPNIPESVKVYNGDVLFSWSASLEVMLWAYGLGGLNQHIFKVT
;
A
#
# COMPACT_ATOMS: atom_id res chain seq x y z
N MET A 1 5.56 0.27 19.45
CA MET A 1 6.89 0.68 18.96
C MET A 1 6.81 1.43 17.63
N ALA A 2 6.33 0.87 16.53
CA ALA A 2 6.27 1.55 15.21
C ALA A 2 5.50 2.89 15.23
N LYS A 3 4.33 2.96 15.88
CA LYS A 3 3.55 4.19 16.00
C LYS A 3 4.30 5.30 16.78
N GLN A 4 5.06 4.94 17.79
CA GLN A 4 5.86 5.90 18.55
C GLN A 4 6.99 6.48 17.70
N LEU A 5 7.68 5.62 16.94
CA LEU A 5 8.75 6.04 16.02
C LEU A 5 8.19 6.93 14.90
N TYR A 6 7.04 6.56 14.31
CA TYR A 6 6.35 7.39 13.33
C TYR A 6 6.01 8.77 13.88
N ASN A 7 5.42 8.84 15.09
CA ASN A 7 5.09 10.11 15.70
C ASN A 7 6.33 10.97 15.97
N TYR A 8 7.39 10.35 16.45
CA TYR A 8 8.64 11.03 16.74
C TYR A 8 9.29 11.62 15.47
N TRP A 9 9.32 10.85 14.39
CA TRP A 9 9.98 11.28 13.16
C TRP A 9 9.11 12.20 12.28
N PHE A 10 7.81 11.90 12.13
CA PHE A 10 6.96 12.53 11.12
C PHE A 10 5.90 13.49 11.69
N VAL A 11 5.62 13.42 12.98
CA VAL A 11 4.71 14.35 13.64
C VAL A 11 5.49 15.39 14.44
N GLN A 12 6.49 14.97 15.20
CA GLN A 12 7.37 15.88 15.99
C GLN A 12 8.54 16.39 15.15
N PHE A 13 8.88 15.75 14.04
CA PHE A 13 10.00 16.05 13.14
C PHE A 13 11.39 15.88 13.77
N ASP A 14 11.48 14.97 14.73
CA ASP A 14 12.75 14.60 15.38
C ASP A 14 13.37 13.32 14.76
N PHE A 15 13.28 13.20 13.43
CA PHE A 15 14.04 12.20 12.68
C PHE A 15 15.55 12.49 12.78
N PRO A 16 16.44 11.48 12.65
CA PRO A 16 17.88 11.68 12.72
C PRO A 16 18.37 12.65 11.62
N ASN A 17 19.10 13.69 12.02
CA ASN A 17 19.83 14.56 11.10
C ASN A 17 21.16 13.88 10.66
N GLU A 18 22.00 14.57 9.90
CA GLU A 18 23.31 14.05 9.42
C GLU A 18 24.25 13.62 10.56
N GLU A 19 24.10 14.20 11.76
CA GLU A 19 24.86 13.86 12.97
C GLU A 19 24.17 12.77 13.82
N GLY A 20 23.03 12.22 13.38
CA GLY A 20 22.23 11.27 14.14
C GLY A 20 21.43 11.87 15.29
N LYS A 21 21.39 13.20 15.43
CA LYS A 21 20.62 13.91 16.46
C LYS A 21 19.18 14.18 16.00
N PRO A 22 18.21 14.35 16.94
CA PRO A 22 16.84 14.72 16.61
C PRO A 22 16.79 16.03 15.82
N TYR A 23 16.18 16.04 14.64
CA TYR A 23 16.26 17.19 13.71
C TYR A 23 15.74 18.48 14.33
N LYS A 24 14.45 18.53 14.70
CA LYS A 24 13.82 19.75 15.21
C LYS A 24 14.37 20.16 16.56
N SER A 25 14.49 19.23 17.51
CA SER A 25 14.98 19.50 18.88
C SER A 25 16.44 19.93 18.91
N SER A 26 17.23 19.62 17.88
CA SER A 26 18.63 20.07 17.75
C SER A 26 18.77 21.35 16.91
N GLY A 27 17.67 22.09 16.68
CA GLY A 27 17.69 23.35 15.95
C GLY A 27 17.57 23.23 14.43
N GLY A 28 17.08 22.11 13.93
CA GLY A 28 16.78 21.93 12.50
C GLY A 28 15.84 23.02 11.98
N LYS A 29 16.15 23.56 10.80
CA LYS A 29 15.41 24.67 10.20
C LYS A 29 13.99 24.25 9.84
N MET A 30 12.99 24.95 10.36
CA MET A 30 11.58 24.76 10.07
C MET A 30 11.07 25.89 9.15
N VAL A 31 10.06 25.60 8.32
CA VAL A 31 9.39 26.58 7.44
C VAL A 31 7.88 26.40 7.53
N TRP A 32 7.16 27.52 7.48
CA TRP A 32 5.70 27.50 7.45
C TRP A 32 5.17 26.93 6.15
N ASN A 33 4.23 26.00 6.24
CA ASN A 33 3.53 25.44 5.08
C ASN A 33 2.07 25.90 5.09
N GLU A 34 1.70 26.72 4.11
CA GLU A 34 0.35 27.31 4.01
C GLU A 34 -0.75 26.26 3.77
N LYS A 35 -0.45 25.18 3.06
CA LYS A 35 -1.42 24.12 2.76
C LYS A 35 -1.74 23.27 3.99
N LEU A 36 -0.74 22.96 4.79
CA LEU A 36 -0.89 22.16 6.01
C LEU A 36 -1.18 23.00 7.27
N LYS A 37 -1.08 24.35 7.17
CA LYS A 37 -1.23 25.29 8.30
C LYS A 37 -0.36 24.92 9.49
N ARG A 38 0.88 24.52 9.22
CA ARG A 38 1.89 24.16 10.24
C ARG A 38 3.30 24.33 9.71
N GLU A 39 4.26 24.37 10.64
CA GLU A 39 5.67 24.29 10.26
C GLU A 39 6.06 22.86 9.87
N ILE A 40 6.90 22.75 8.84
CA ILE A 40 7.50 21.51 8.37
C ILE A 40 9.02 21.71 8.24
N PRO A 41 9.84 20.63 8.22
CA PRO A 41 11.26 20.73 8.01
C PRO A 41 11.60 21.43 6.68
N PHE A 42 12.66 22.23 6.70
CA PHE A 42 13.16 22.87 5.49
C PHE A 42 13.50 21.80 4.43
N GLY A 43 13.11 22.05 3.18
CA GLY A 43 13.27 21.10 2.08
C GLY A 43 12.14 20.08 1.95
N TRP A 44 11.25 19.96 2.94
CA TRP A 44 10.04 19.16 2.80
C TRP A 44 8.95 19.94 2.07
N HIS A 45 8.14 19.23 1.31
CA HIS A 45 6.96 19.77 0.64
C HIS A 45 5.75 18.85 0.85
N CYS A 46 4.56 19.41 0.70
CA CYS A 46 3.31 18.66 0.81
C CYS A 46 2.92 18.16 -0.58
N GLY A 47 2.69 16.86 -0.68
CA GLY A 47 2.14 16.19 -1.85
C GLY A 47 0.96 15.28 -1.50
N ASN A 48 0.41 14.61 -2.50
CA ASN A 48 -0.60 13.58 -2.34
C ASN A 48 -0.05 12.21 -2.80
N LEU A 49 -0.76 11.14 -2.48
CA LEU A 49 -0.30 9.79 -2.78
C LEU A 49 -0.12 9.53 -4.29
N PHE A 50 -0.92 10.18 -5.16
CA PHE A 50 -0.81 10.01 -6.61
C PHE A 50 0.42 10.69 -7.22
N GLU A 51 1.11 11.55 -6.47
CA GLU A 51 2.38 12.16 -6.89
C GLU A 51 3.57 11.24 -6.64
N ILE A 52 3.42 10.23 -5.79
CA ILE A 52 4.52 9.34 -5.37
C ILE A 52 4.33 7.89 -5.79
N ALA A 53 3.13 7.49 -6.25
CA ALA A 53 2.84 6.12 -6.62
C ALA A 53 1.68 6.03 -7.62
N VAL A 54 1.66 4.94 -8.38
CA VAL A 54 0.56 4.58 -9.28
C VAL A 54 -0.33 3.56 -8.59
N PHE A 55 -1.64 3.80 -8.58
CA PHE A 55 -2.64 2.93 -7.96
C PHE A 55 -3.46 2.24 -9.04
N THR A 56 -3.19 0.95 -9.27
CA THR A 56 -3.92 0.12 -10.23
C THR A 56 -5.04 -0.62 -9.52
N ASN A 57 -6.28 -0.35 -9.88
CA ASN A 57 -7.44 -1.02 -9.29
C ASN A 57 -7.56 -2.46 -9.80
N GLY A 58 -8.00 -3.37 -8.94
CA GLY A 58 -8.28 -4.75 -9.31
C GLY A 58 -9.57 -4.91 -10.13
N LEU A 59 -9.93 -6.15 -10.40
CA LEU A 59 -11.08 -6.54 -11.22
C LEU A 59 -12.30 -6.96 -10.38
N ALA A 60 -13.47 -6.86 -10.98
CA ALA A 60 -14.67 -7.57 -10.55
C ALA A 60 -14.51 -9.07 -10.87
N CYS A 61 -13.68 -9.78 -10.08
CA CYS A 61 -13.22 -11.14 -10.36
C CYS A 61 -14.35 -12.15 -10.59
N GLN A 62 -15.55 -11.92 -10.02
CA GLN A 62 -16.72 -12.75 -10.26
C GLN A 62 -17.14 -12.83 -11.74
N LYS A 63 -16.72 -11.88 -12.58
CA LYS A 63 -16.95 -11.85 -14.03
C LYS A 63 -15.92 -12.63 -14.83
N PHE A 64 -14.85 -13.08 -14.19
CA PHE A 64 -13.69 -13.72 -14.80
C PHE A 64 -13.45 -15.11 -14.19
N ARG A 65 -14.52 -15.87 -14.02
CA ARG A 65 -14.40 -17.24 -13.47
C ARG A 65 -13.68 -18.16 -14.45
N PRO A 66 -12.82 -19.08 -13.97
CA PRO A 66 -12.19 -20.07 -14.83
C PRO A 66 -13.26 -20.96 -15.44
N LYS A 67 -13.01 -21.44 -16.66
CA LYS A 67 -13.81 -22.48 -17.31
C LYS A 67 -13.40 -23.86 -16.78
N ASP A 68 -14.23 -24.87 -17.08
CA ASP A 68 -13.94 -26.25 -16.72
C ASP A 68 -12.53 -26.65 -17.21
N ASP A 69 -11.76 -27.29 -16.34
CA ASP A 69 -10.38 -27.74 -16.56
C ASP A 69 -9.34 -26.63 -16.85
N GLU A 70 -9.70 -25.36 -16.76
CA GLU A 70 -8.75 -24.26 -16.90
C GLU A 70 -7.90 -24.10 -15.64
N ALA A 71 -6.60 -23.86 -15.80
CA ALA A 71 -5.76 -23.40 -14.71
C ALA A 71 -6.37 -22.14 -14.10
N SER A 72 -6.26 -21.96 -12.79
CA SER A 72 -6.89 -20.85 -12.09
C SER A 72 -5.95 -20.15 -11.12
N LEU A 73 -6.19 -18.87 -10.90
CA LEU A 73 -5.47 -18.07 -9.91
C LEU A 73 -6.38 -17.80 -8.71
N PRO A 74 -5.84 -17.77 -7.49
CA PRO A 74 -6.61 -17.32 -6.31
C PRO A 74 -6.96 -15.85 -6.44
N VAL A 75 -8.17 -15.48 -6.05
CA VAL A 75 -8.62 -14.09 -5.97
C VAL A 75 -8.15 -13.49 -4.66
N ILE A 76 -7.42 -12.37 -4.73
CA ILE A 76 -6.93 -11.66 -3.56
C ILE A 76 -7.96 -10.61 -3.18
N LYS A 77 -8.62 -10.83 -2.02
CA LYS A 77 -9.52 -9.93 -1.33
C LYS A 77 -8.92 -9.54 0.03
N ILE A 78 -9.62 -8.72 0.78
CA ILE A 78 -9.19 -8.31 2.13
C ILE A 78 -8.96 -9.52 3.04
N ARG A 79 -9.80 -10.57 2.93
CA ARG A 79 -9.61 -11.82 3.67
C ARG A 79 -8.25 -12.45 3.37
N GLU A 80 -7.89 -12.57 2.09
CA GLU A 80 -6.62 -13.15 1.67
C GLU A 80 -5.42 -12.26 2.05
N MET A 81 -5.62 -10.94 2.18
CA MET A 81 -4.60 -10.07 2.75
C MET A 81 -4.31 -10.40 4.22
N HIS A 82 -5.33 -10.73 5.01
CA HIS A 82 -5.16 -11.03 6.44
C HIS A 82 -4.71 -12.47 6.69
N ASP A 83 -5.39 -13.42 6.05
CA ASP A 83 -5.30 -14.84 6.41
C ASP A 83 -4.46 -15.66 5.41
N GLY A 84 -4.05 -15.03 4.30
CA GLY A 84 -3.40 -15.75 3.20
C GLY A 84 -4.40 -16.51 2.33
N ILE A 85 -3.87 -17.32 1.41
CA ILE A 85 -4.65 -18.15 0.49
C ILE A 85 -5.05 -19.46 1.18
N SER A 86 -6.29 -19.86 1.04
CA SER A 86 -6.86 -21.08 1.59
C SER A 86 -7.57 -21.92 0.51
N ALA A 87 -8.02 -23.14 0.87
CA ALA A 87 -8.70 -24.04 -0.06
C ALA A 87 -10.02 -23.49 -0.60
N ASP A 88 -10.69 -22.64 0.17
CA ASP A 88 -11.96 -21.98 -0.18
C ASP A 88 -11.77 -20.58 -0.80
N THR A 89 -10.53 -20.15 -1.05
CA THR A 89 -10.26 -18.91 -1.78
C THR A 89 -10.86 -18.97 -3.17
N GLU A 90 -11.67 -17.97 -3.51
CA GLU A 90 -12.30 -17.82 -4.83
C GLU A 90 -11.25 -17.85 -5.95
N LYS A 91 -11.63 -18.36 -7.12
CA LYS A 91 -10.74 -18.52 -8.27
C LYS A 91 -11.13 -17.60 -9.41
N VAL A 92 -10.12 -17.15 -10.16
CA VAL A 92 -10.24 -16.36 -11.38
C VAL A 92 -9.43 -17.00 -12.51
N THR A 93 -9.85 -16.82 -13.76
CA THR A 93 -9.07 -17.27 -14.92
C THR A 93 -7.68 -16.62 -14.95
N PRO A 94 -6.61 -17.30 -15.38
CA PRO A 94 -5.31 -16.67 -15.59
C PRO A 94 -5.32 -15.67 -16.76
N ASN A 95 -6.37 -15.68 -17.59
CA ASN A 95 -6.58 -14.81 -18.75
C ASN A 95 -7.09 -13.40 -18.35
N ILE A 96 -6.51 -12.84 -17.32
CA ILE A 96 -6.74 -11.46 -16.88
C ILE A 96 -5.55 -10.56 -17.26
N PRO A 97 -5.74 -9.23 -17.38
CA PRO A 97 -4.64 -8.31 -17.67
C PRO A 97 -3.49 -8.45 -16.68
N GLU A 98 -2.26 -8.32 -17.16
CA GLU A 98 -1.06 -8.43 -16.33
C GLU A 98 -1.01 -7.38 -15.20
N SER A 99 -1.55 -6.18 -15.45
CA SER A 99 -1.62 -5.08 -14.48
C SER A 99 -2.38 -5.42 -13.20
N VAL A 100 -3.31 -6.39 -13.26
CA VAL A 100 -4.12 -6.84 -12.12
C VAL A 100 -3.70 -8.21 -11.58
N LYS A 101 -2.65 -8.80 -12.12
CA LYS A 101 -1.97 -9.93 -11.49
C LYS A 101 -1.08 -9.42 -10.37
N VAL A 102 -1.03 -10.18 -9.29
CA VAL A 102 -0.25 -9.88 -8.09
C VAL A 102 0.80 -10.94 -7.89
N TYR A 103 2.03 -10.50 -7.62
CA TYR A 103 3.19 -11.34 -7.36
C TYR A 103 3.76 -11.05 -5.97
N ASN A 104 4.59 -11.96 -5.46
CA ASN A 104 5.32 -11.71 -4.22
C ASN A 104 6.14 -10.41 -4.31
N GLY A 105 6.03 -9.57 -3.30
CA GLY A 105 6.68 -8.27 -3.24
C GLY A 105 5.85 -7.11 -3.75
N ASP A 106 4.70 -7.36 -4.40
CA ASP A 106 3.77 -6.28 -4.77
C ASP A 106 3.18 -5.62 -3.52
N VAL A 107 3.06 -4.29 -3.56
CA VAL A 107 2.39 -3.51 -2.52
C VAL A 107 0.90 -3.50 -2.79
N LEU A 108 0.10 -3.95 -1.83
CA LEU A 108 -1.36 -3.93 -1.89
C LEU A 108 -1.90 -2.91 -0.91
N PHE A 109 -2.89 -2.13 -1.38
CA PHE A 109 -3.58 -1.12 -0.60
C PHE A 109 -5.09 -1.36 -0.64
N SER A 110 -5.66 -1.77 0.49
CA SER A 110 -7.10 -1.90 0.66
C SER A 110 -7.70 -0.55 1.06
N TRP A 111 -8.76 -0.14 0.35
CA TRP A 111 -9.51 1.08 0.61
C TRP A 111 -10.97 0.82 1.04
N SER A 112 -11.39 -0.45 1.03
CA SER A 112 -12.74 -0.88 1.37
C SER A 112 -12.71 -1.72 2.64
N ALA A 113 -13.67 -1.54 3.53
CA ALA A 113 -13.80 -2.18 4.85
C ALA A 113 -12.67 -1.80 5.84
N SER A 114 -11.42 -2.04 5.51
CA SER A 114 -10.25 -1.57 6.29
C SER A 114 -9.25 -0.85 5.40
N LEU A 115 -8.68 0.24 5.92
CA LEU A 115 -7.60 0.96 5.26
C LEU A 115 -6.28 0.30 5.67
N GLU A 116 -5.68 -0.44 4.74
CA GLU A 116 -4.52 -1.28 5.05
C GLU A 116 -3.54 -1.35 3.89
N VAL A 117 -2.26 -1.37 4.20
CA VAL A 117 -1.16 -1.56 3.24
C VAL A 117 -0.34 -2.76 3.65
N MET A 118 0.00 -3.63 2.69
CA MET A 118 0.88 -4.77 2.93
C MET A 118 1.75 -5.10 1.72
N LEU A 119 2.85 -5.79 1.97
CA LEU A 119 3.62 -6.50 0.96
C LEU A 119 3.03 -7.90 0.79
N TRP A 120 2.64 -8.24 -0.43
CA TRP A 120 2.11 -9.57 -0.74
C TRP A 120 3.21 -10.63 -0.74
N ALA A 121 2.94 -11.80 -0.16
CA ALA A 121 3.91 -12.88 0.00
C ALA A 121 3.34 -14.30 -0.28
N TYR A 122 2.12 -14.40 -0.82
CA TYR A 122 1.44 -15.69 -0.97
C TYR A 122 1.32 -16.16 -2.42
N GLY A 123 2.25 -15.73 -3.28
CA GLY A 123 2.33 -16.19 -4.66
C GLY A 123 1.46 -15.43 -5.65
N LEU A 124 1.31 -15.99 -6.85
CA LEU A 124 0.55 -15.38 -7.94
C LEU A 124 -0.95 -15.43 -7.68
N GLY A 125 -1.62 -14.29 -7.85
CA GLY A 125 -3.07 -14.17 -7.72
C GLY A 125 -3.69 -13.10 -8.60
N GLY A 126 -5.02 -13.04 -8.62
CA GLY A 126 -5.80 -12.00 -9.30
C GLY A 126 -6.37 -11.00 -8.31
N LEU A 127 -6.15 -9.71 -8.55
CA LEU A 127 -6.52 -8.63 -7.64
C LEU A 127 -8.01 -8.30 -7.74
N ASN A 128 -8.70 -8.29 -6.60
CA ASN A 128 -10.11 -7.88 -6.51
C ASN A 128 -10.26 -6.36 -6.59
N GLN A 129 -11.40 -5.89 -7.11
CA GLN A 129 -11.73 -4.47 -7.35
C GLN A 129 -11.68 -3.55 -6.13
N HIS A 130 -11.63 -4.09 -4.91
CA HIS A 130 -11.60 -3.31 -3.66
C HIS A 130 -10.18 -3.10 -3.12
N ILE A 131 -9.17 -3.47 -3.91
CA ILE A 131 -7.76 -3.37 -3.54
C ILE A 131 -7.01 -2.75 -4.71
N PHE A 132 -6.06 -1.87 -4.41
CA PHE A 132 -5.09 -1.36 -5.36
C PHE A 132 -3.78 -2.14 -5.30
N LYS A 133 -3.17 -2.40 -6.45
CA LYS A 133 -1.73 -2.65 -6.56
C LYS A 133 -1.05 -1.29 -6.69
N VAL A 134 -0.02 -1.05 -5.89
CA VAL A 134 0.72 0.22 -5.82
C VAL A 134 2.11 0.02 -6.38
N THR A 135 2.51 0.83 -7.36
CA THR A 135 3.82 0.79 -8.02
C THR A 135 4.45 2.18 -8.13
#